data_8d1947bec8e01769caf66a0b22b9d35c
#
_entry.id   8d1947bec8e01769caf66a0b22b9d35c
#
_cell.length_a   1.000
_cell.length_b   1.000
_cell.length_c   1.000
_cell.angle_alpha   90.00
_cell.angle_beta   90.00
_cell.angle_gamma   90.00
#
_symmetry.space_group_name_H-M   'P 1'
#
loop_
_entity.id
_entity.type
_entity.pdbx_description
1 polymer ?
#
loop_
_entity_poly.entity_id
_entity_poly.type
_entity_poly.pdbx_seq_one_letter_code
_entity_poly.pdbx_strand_id
1 'polypeptide(L)'
;MDDVVSVQEETVTAMPDFDHSRLQIISPAECLRLMRSVPLGQLVYTYGGLPAVRLVNFLVDDDTIVFDSGPGDKLRAAERGDVVAFETDVVDAERHLGWTVTAVGHLSVVTADEAAALRRTLPLHSWLPMDDPHLVRLGIESVNGRRLVPWGQRPRSGV
;
A
#
# COMPACT_ATOMS: atom_id res chain seq x y z
N MET A 1 -27.80 -48.19 -3.34
CA MET A 1 -28.48 -46.88 -3.30
C MET A 1 -27.81 -46.06 -2.24
N ASP A 2 -26.78 -45.37 -2.65
CA ASP A 2 -26.00 -44.53 -1.74
C ASP A 2 -26.37 -43.07 -1.93
N ASP A 3 -27.07 -42.54 -0.93
CA ASP A 3 -27.39 -41.13 -0.85
C ASP A 3 -26.11 -40.36 -0.50
N VAL A 4 -25.53 -39.71 -1.50
CA VAL A 4 -24.46 -38.71 -1.31
C VAL A 4 -25.12 -37.42 -0.82
N VAL A 5 -25.06 -37.20 0.48
CA VAL A 5 -25.42 -35.92 1.09
C VAL A 5 -24.36 -34.90 0.66
N SER A 6 -24.70 -34.04 -0.30
CA SER A 6 -23.93 -32.83 -0.62
C SER A 6 -23.96 -31.86 0.58
N VAL A 7 -22.86 -31.81 1.31
CA VAL A 7 -22.61 -30.74 2.26
C VAL A 7 -22.28 -29.50 1.44
N GLN A 8 -23.24 -28.61 1.30
CA GLN A 8 -22.97 -27.26 0.82
C GLN A 8 -22.18 -26.54 1.91
N GLU A 9 -20.91 -26.26 1.66
CA GLU A 9 -20.14 -25.29 2.44
C GLU A 9 -20.83 -23.93 2.29
N GLU A 10 -21.64 -23.55 3.28
CA GLU A 10 -22.06 -22.17 3.44
C GLU A 10 -20.79 -21.32 3.67
N THR A 11 -20.41 -20.57 2.66
CA THR A 11 -19.38 -19.54 2.79
C THR A 11 -19.93 -18.49 3.77
N VAL A 12 -19.53 -18.61 5.03
CA VAL A 12 -19.83 -17.60 6.05
C VAL A 12 -19.14 -16.32 5.59
N THR A 13 -19.89 -15.45 4.95
CA THR A 13 -19.42 -14.11 4.63
C THR A 13 -19.23 -13.37 5.95
N ALA A 14 -17.99 -13.27 6.42
CA ALA A 14 -17.68 -12.53 7.62
C ALA A 14 -18.22 -11.10 7.47
N MET A 15 -18.96 -10.65 8.49
CA MET A 15 -19.49 -9.28 8.49
C MET A 15 -18.31 -8.29 8.43
N PRO A 16 -18.44 -7.21 7.64
CA PRO A 16 -17.41 -6.19 7.57
C PRO A 16 -17.15 -5.58 8.97
N ASP A 17 -15.89 -5.47 9.34
CA ASP A 17 -15.47 -4.80 10.55
C ASP A 17 -15.33 -3.29 10.30
N PHE A 18 -15.65 -2.47 11.30
CA PHE A 18 -15.65 -1.01 11.22
C PHE A 18 -14.88 -0.42 12.39
N ASP A 19 -14.13 0.65 12.12
CA ASP A 19 -13.45 1.42 13.16
C ASP A 19 -14.39 2.45 13.84
N HIS A 20 -13.87 3.18 14.80
CA HIS A 20 -14.62 4.21 15.53
C HIS A 20 -15.17 5.33 14.64
N SER A 21 -14.54 5.58 13.49
CA SER A 21 -14.97 6.58 12.50
C SER A 21 -15.99 6.01 11.51
N ARG A 22 -16.42 4.75 11.70
CA ARG A 22 -17.32 3.99 10.80
C ARG A 22 -16.75 3.78 9.40
N LEU A 23 -15.44 3.75 9.29
CA LEU A 23 -14.75 3.28 8.13
C LEU A 23 -14.60 1.77 8.19
N GLN A 24 -14.88 1.11 7.08
CA GLN A 24 -14.66 -0.32 6.99
C GLN A 24 -13.16 -0.62 7.08
N ILE A 25 -12.80 -1.55 7.95
CA ILE A 25 -11.43 -2.06 8.05
C ILE A 25 -11.18 -3.02 6.89
N ILE A 26 -10.07 -2.81 6.20
CA ILE A 26 -9.66 -3.64 5.06
C ILE A 26 -8.63 -4.66 5.54
N SER A 27 -8.77 -5.93 5.10
CA SER A 27 -7.79 -6.97 5.41
C SER A 27 -6.42 -6.68 4.80
N PRO A 28 -5.31 -7.18 5.37
CA PRO A 28 -3.97 -6.98 4.81
C PRO A 28 -3.84 -7.45 3.36
N ALA A 29 -4.42 -8.59 2.99
CA ALA A 29 -4.39 -9.08 1.62
C ALA A 29 -5.11 -8.15 0.64
N GLU A 30 -6.27 -7.62 1.04
CA GLU A 30 -7.02 -6.65 0.25
C GLU A 30 -6.29 -5.30 0.17
N CYS A 31 -5.61 -4.87 1.24
CA CYS A 31 -4.75 -3.69 1.22
C CYS A 31 -3.68 -3.79 0.12
N LEU A 32 -2.95 -4.89 0.06
CA LEU A 32 -1.92 -5.10 -0.96
C LEU A 32 -2.52 -5.15 -2.38
N ARG A 33 -3.70 -5.77 -2.53
CA ARG A 33 -4.41 -5.78 -3.81
C ARG A 33 -4.79 -4.37 -4.26
N LEU A 34 -5.29 -3.53 -3.37
CA LEU A 34 -5.65 -2.13 -3.65
C LEU A 34 -4.41 -1.31 -3.99
N MET A 35 -3.31 -1.47 -3.25
CA MET A 35 -2.04 -0.79 -3.56
C MET A 35 -1.56 -1.13 -4.98
N ARG A 36 -1.68 -2.39 -5.42
CA ARG A 36 -1.31 -2.79 -6.79
C ARG A 36 -2.18 -2.16 -7.88
N SER A 37 -3.34 -1.64 -7.54
CA SER A 37 -4.28 -1.05 -8.51
C SER A 37 -3.99 0.40 -8.87
N VAL A 38 -3.05 1.06 -8.19
CA VAL A 38 -2.69 2.46 -8.40
C VAL A 38 -1.20 2.62 -8.70
N PRO A 39 -0.82 3.54 -9.59
CA PRO A 39 0.59 3.71 -10.01
C PRO A 39 1.39 4.67 -9.13
N LEU A 40 0.74 5.46 -8.30
CA LEU A 40 1.32 6.51 -7.49
C LEU A 40 0.98 6.33 -6.02
N GLY A 41 1.93 6.65 -5.17
CA GLY A 41 1.74 6.69 -3.73
C GLY A 41 2.58 7.79 -3.10
N GLN A 42 2.39 8.00 -1.82
CA GLN A 42 3.05 9.03 -1.04
C GLN A 42 4.00 8.39 -0.03
N LEU A 43 5.30 8.65 -0.20
CA LEU A 43 6.30 8.29 0.81
C LEU A 43 6.31 9.36 1.90
N VAL A 44 6.12 8.94 3.14
CA VAL A 44 6.13 9.80 4.34
C VAL A 44 7.34 9.42 5.18
N TYR A 45 8.26 10.35 5.35
CA TYR A 45 9.53 10.11 6.03
C TYR A 45 9.97 11.36 6.82
N THR A 46 11.02 11.24 7.60
CA THR A 46 11.57 12.36 8.36
C THR A 46 12.80 12.95 7.65
N TYR A 47 12.77 14.25 7.42
CA TYR A 47 13.88 15.00 6.88
C TYR A 47 14.19 16.22 7.75
N GLY A 48 15.44 16.30 8.24
CA GLY A 48 15.82 17.39 9.15
C GLY A 48 14.98 17.49 10.42
N GLY A 49 14.50 16.36 10.94
CA GLY A 49 13.62 16.30 12.12
C GLY A 49 12.14 16.64 11.84
N LEU A 50 11.77 16.91 10.59
CA LEU A 50 10.41 17.25 10.20
C LEU A 50 9.80 16.18 9.29
N PRO A 51 8.49 15.94 9.37
CA PRO A 51 7.78 15.09 8.42
C PRO A 51 7.88 15.65 7.00
N ALA A 52 8.19 14.78 6.05
CA ALA A 52 8.22 15.10 4.63
C ALA A 52 7.35 14.10 3.86
N VAL A 53 6.68 14.57 2.82
CA VAL A 53 5.83 13.76 1.94
C VAL A 53 6.29 13.93 0.51
N ARG A 54 6.45 12.82 -0.21
CA ARG A 54 6.84 12.84 -1.64
C ARG A 54 6.00 11.85 -2.43
N LEU A 55 5.49 12.29 -3.54
CA LEU A 55 4.82 11.46 -4.51
C LEU A 55 5.86 10.61 -5.27
N VAL A 56 5.60 9.34 -5.40
CA VAL A 56 6.47 8.40 -6.12
C VAL A 56 5.66 7.41 -6.95
N ASN A 57 6.21 7.04 -8.12
CA ASN A 57 5.76 5.84 -8.83
C ASN A 57 6.32 4.62 -8.12
N PHE A 58 5.52 3.58 -7.98
CA PHE A 58 5.91 2.40 -7.24
C PHE A 58 5.31 1.12 -7.81
N LEU A 59 5.83 0.01 -7.37
CA LEU A 59 5.24 -1.31 -7.55
C LEU A 59 5.25 -2.06 -6.22
N VAL A 60 4.32 -2.97 -6.05
CA VAL A 60 4.31 -3.94 -4.95
C VAL A 60 4.86 -5.26 -5.46
N ASP A 61 5.98 -5.69 -4.90
CA ASP A 61 6.64 -6.97 -5.13
C ASP A 61 6.52 -7.82 -3.86
N ASP A 62 5.61 -8.78 -3.88
CA ASP A 62 5.20 -9.58 -2.71
C ASP A 62 4.81 -8.69 -1.51
N ASP A 63 5.62 -8.65 -0.47
CA ASP A 63 5.47 -7.87 0.76
C ASP A 63 6.39 -6.64 0.80
N THR A 64 6.89 -6.21 -0.36
CA THR A 64 7.73 -5.02 -0.48
C THR A 64 7.15 -4.02 -1.46
N ILE A 65 7.46 -2.75 -1.22
CA ILE A 65 7.20 -1.65 -2.15
C ILE A 65 8.53 -1.24 -2.74
N VAL A 66 8.62 -1.17 -4.08
CA VAL A 66 9.82 -0.75 -4.79
C VAL A 66 9.54 0.51 -5.61
N PHE A 67 10.49 1.42 -5.60
CA PHE A 67 10.41 2.67 -6.35
C PHE A 67 11.80 3.21 -6.68
N ASP A 68 11.88 4.04 -7.71
CA ASP A 68 13.11 4.76 -8.06
C ASP A 68 13.27 6.04 -7.26
N SER A 69 14.48 6.32 -6.83
CA SER A 69 14.88 7.57 -6.23
C SER A 69 16.15 8.11 -6.90
N GLY A 70 16.12 9.36 -7.31
CA GLY A 70 17.35 10.09 -7.63
C GLY A 70 18.17 10.40 -6.38
N PRO A 71 19.36 10.99 -6.54
CA PRO A 71 20.15 11.51 -5.42
C PRO A 71 19.33 12.49 -4.58
N GLY A 72 19.33 12.36 -3.27
CA GLY A 72 18.64 13.25 -2.39
C GLY A 72 18.21 12.65 -1.05
N ASP A 73 17.23 13.28 -0.43
CA ASP A 73 16.76 12.96 0.93
C ASP A 73 16.12 11.57 1.04
N LYS A 74 15.35 11.12 0.04
CA LYS A 74 14.78 9.77 0.01
C LYS A 74 15.86 8.67 -0.06
N LEU A 75 16.87 8.88 -0.91
CA LEU A 75 17.97 7.94 -1.03
C LEU A 75 18.77 7.87 0.28
N ARG A 76 19.05 9.02 0.89
CA ARG A 76 19.72 9.06 2.20
C ARG A 76 18.91 8.39 3.30
N ALA A 77 17.60 8.52 3.30
CA ALA A 77 16.73 7.80 4.24
C ALA A 77 16.84 6.28 4.04
N ALA A 78 16.89 5.82 2.77
CA ALA A 78 17.07 4.41 2.45
C ALA A 78 18.46 3.88 2.86
N GLU A 79 19.53 4.69 2.66
CA GLU A 79 20.89 4.35 3.08
C GLU A 79 21.01 4.20 4.61
N ARG A 80 20.25 4.97 5.37
CA ARG A 80 20.18 4.86 6.85
C ARG A 80 19.28 3.73 7.32
N GLY A 81 18.43 3.17 6.45
CA GLY A 81 17.42 2.18 6.85
C GLY A 81 16.29 2.79 7.69
N ASP A 82 15.90 4.02 7.38
CA ASP A 82 14.88 4.73 8.16
C ASP A 82 13.52 4.01 8.11
N VAL A 83 12.78 4.08 9.21
CA VAL A 83 11.35 3.70 9.24
C VAL A 83 10.54 4.79 8.58
N VAL A 84 9.68 4.40 7.65
CA VAL A 84 8.82 5.31 6.88
C VAL A 84 7.42 4.75 6.77
N ALA A 85 6.47 5.62 6.40
CA ALA A 85 5.15 5.20 5.96
C ALA A 85 5.02 5.40 4.45
N PHE A 86 4.22 4.57 3.84
CA PHE A 86 3.83 4.67 2.43
C PHE A 86 2.32 4.60 2.33
N GLU A 87 1.73 5.58 1.69
CA GLU A 87 0.29 5.71 1.62
C GLU A 87 -0.19 5.73 0.17
N THR A 88 -1.31 5.08 -0.08
CA THR A 88 -2.04 5.13 -1.35
C THR A 88 -3.52 5.31 -1.07
N ASP A 89 -4.20 6.03 -1.93
CA ASP A 89 -5.63 6.26 -1.80
C ASP A 89 -6.33 6.38 -3.16
N VAL A 90 -7.64 6.20 -3.13
CA VAL A 90 -8.55 6.57 -4.20
C VAL A 90 -9.77 7.21 -3.57
N VAL A 91 -10.15 8.39 -4.05
CA VAL A 91 -11.31 9.14 -3.58
C VAL A 91 -12.25 9.45 -4.73
N ASP A 92 -13.52 9.05 -4.57
CA ASP A 92 -14.64 9.46 -5.42
C ASP A 92 -15.47 10.48 -4.63
N ALA A 93 -15.20 11.75 -4.89
CA ALA A 93 -15.86 12.84 -4.15
C ALA A 93 -17.35 12.96 -4.47
N GLU A 94 -17.80 12.56 -5.67
CA GLU A 94 -19.20 12.64 -6.06
C GLU A 94 -20.03 11.58 -5.34
N ARG A 95 -19.50 10.36 -5.23
CA ARG A 95 -20.17 9.24 -4.58
C ARG A 95 -19.88 9.15 -3.09
N HIS A 96 -18.97 9.95 -2.56
CA HIS A 96 -18.45 9.90 -1.19
C HIS A 96 -17.91 8.51 -0.83
N LEU A 97 -17.20 7.92 -1.78
CA LEU A 97 -16.55 6.61 -1.63
C LEU A 97 -15.05 6.78 -1.75
N GLY A 98 -14.34 5.78 -1.29
CA GLY A 98 -12.90 5.75 -1.41
C GLY A 98 -12.26 4.78 -0.44
N TRP A 99 -10.95 4.66 -0.56
CA TRP A 99 -10.14 3.86 0.34
C TRP A 99 -8.77 4.51 0.51
N THR A 100 -8.16 4.24 1.63
CA THR A 100 -6.76 4.55 1.91
C THR A 100 -6.07 3.31 2.46
N VAL A 101 -4.82 3.12 2.08
CA VAL A 101 -3.96 2.05 2.58
C VAL A 101 -2.63 2.65 2.98
N THR A 102 -2.19 2.35 4.19
CA THR A 102 -0.89 2.76 4.71
C THR A 102 -0.05 1.54 5.06
N ALA A 103 1.16 1.47 4.51
CA ALA A 103 2.18 0.52 4.87
C ALA A 103 3.29 1.22 5.66
N VAL A 104 3.86 0.54 6.64
CA VAL A 104 4.99 1.03 7.45
C VAL A 104 6.09 -0.02 7.46
N GLY A 105 7.33 0.41 7.36
CA GLY A 105 8.48 -0.46 7.41
C GLY A 105 9.78 0.29 7.21
N HIS A 106 10.87 -0.45 7.00
CA HIS A 106 12.21 0.10 6.80
C HIS A 106 12.53 0.25 5.32
N LEU A 107 13.14 1.38 4.97
CA LEU A 107 13.73 1.57 3.65
C LEU A 107 15.09 0.88 3.55
N SER A 108 15.43 0.45 2.35
CA SER A 108 16.78 0.00 1.99
C SER A 108 17.08 0.33 0.53
N VAL A 109 18.35 0.50 0.22
CA VAL A 109 18.80 0.62 -1.17
C VAL A 109 19.01 -0.79 -1.73
N VAL A 110 18.41 -1.07 -2.86
CA VAL A 110 18.61 -2.34 -3.59
C VAL A 110 19.99 -2.32 -4.25
N THR A 111 20.74 -3.42 -4.15
CA THR A 111 22.05 -3.52 -4.80
C THR A 111 21.92 -3.40 -6.32
N ALA A 112 22.98 -2.96 -7.00
CA ALA A 112 22.97 -2.78 -8.45
C ALA A 112 22.61 -4.07 -9.20
N ASP A 113 23.15 -5.22 -8.78
CA ASP A 113 22.86 -6.52 -9.40
C ASP A 113 21.42 -6.95 -9.20
N GLU A 114 20.88 -6.81 -8.00
CA GLU A 114 19.49 -7.11 -7.69
C GLU A 114 18.53 -6.13 -8.40
N ALA A 115 18.87 -4.86 -8.45
CA ALA A 115 18.09 -3.86 -9.19
C ALA A 115 18.03 -4.19 -10.69
N ALA A 116 19.15 -4.60 -11.30
CA ALA A 116 19.17 -5.04 -12.69
C ALA A 116 18.27 -6.27 -12.92
N ALA A 117 18.23 -7.22 -11.99
CA ALA A 117 17.34 -8.38 -12.06
C ALA A 117 15.87 -7.98 -11.94
N LEU A 118 15.54 -7.15 -10.98
CA LEU A 118 14.16 -6.67 -10.75
C LEU A 118 13.64 -5.85 -11.94
N ARG A 119 14.46 -4.99 -12.53
CA ARG A 119 14.06 -4.18 -13.71
C ARG A 119 13.74 -5.02 -14.94
N ARG A 120 14.22 -6.27 -15.02
CA ARG A 120 13.84 -7.19 -16.11
C ARG A 120 12.46 -7.79 -15.92
N THR A 121 11.98 -7.89 -14.69
CA THR A 121 10.71 -8.57 -14.34
C THR A 121 9.61 -7.62 -13.90
N LEU A 122 9.97 -6.45 -13.34
CA LEU A 122 9.01 -5.47 -12.84
C LEU A 122 8.86 -4.32 -13.85
N PRO A 123 7.63 -3.99 -14.28
CA PRO A 123 7.36 -2.88 -15.20
C PRO A 123 7.35 -1.53 -14.47
N LEU A 124 8.42 -1.23 -13.73
CA LEU A 124 8.55 0.05 -13.02
C LEU A 124 8.96 1.14 -14.01
N HIS A 125 8.09 2.13 -14.18
CA HIS A 125 8.36 3.30 -15.00
C HIS A 125 8.14 4.57 -14.19
N SER A 126 9.18 5.38 -14.06
CA SER A 126 9.03 6.73 -13.51
C SER A 126 8.35 7.63 -14.55
N TRP A 127 7.33 8.38 -14.13
CA TRP A 127 6.64 9.34 -15.00
C TRP A 127 7.47 10.61 -15.25
N LEU A 128 8.46 10.84 -14.42
CA LEU A 128 9.40 11.94 -14.58
C LEU A 128 10.78 11.41 -14.91
N PRO A 129 11.54 12.07 -15.81
CA PRO A 129 12.94 11.78 -16.00
C PRO A 129 13.69 11.88 -14.67
N MET A 130 14.59 10.96 -14.43
CA MET A 130 15.37 10.90 -13.20
C MET A 130 16.84 10.66 -13.55
N ASP A 131 17.70 11.54 -13.08
CA ASP A 131 19.15 11.36 -13.19
C ASP A 131 19.60 10.34 -12.15
N ASP A 132 20.49 9.43 -12.56
CA ASP A 132 21.11 8.41 -11.70
C ASP A 132 20.09 7.72 -10.76
N PRO A 133 19.11 6.97 -11.32
CA PRO A 133 18.08 6.35 -10.51
C PRO A 133 18.63 5.17 -9.71
N HIS A 134 18.35 5.19 -8.41
CA HIS A 134 18.59 4.09 -7.49
C HIS A 134 17.29 3.40 -7.14
N LEU A 135 17.24 2.08 -7.20
CA LEU A 135 16.08 1.33 -6.77
C LEU A 135 16.07 1.24 -5.24
N VAL A 136 14.96 1.68 -4.65
CA VAL A 136 14.73 1.66 -3.21
C VAL A 136 13.61 0.68 -2.91
N ARG A 137 13.76 -0.04 -1.80
CA ARG A 137 12.77 -0.99 -1.31
C ARG A 137 12.29 -0.58 0.08
N LEU A 138 10.99 -0.63 0.28
CA LEU A 138 10.34 -0.59 1.59
C LEU A 138 9.88 -2.00 1.94
N GLY A 139 10.48 -2.61 2.95
CA GLY A 139 9.98 -3.87 3.53
C GLY A 139 8.74 -3.58 4.39
N ILE A 140 7.60 -4.14 4.03
CA ILE A 140 6.33 -3.90 4.75
C ILE A 140 6.32 -4.72 6.04
N GLU A 141 6.29 -4.04 7.18
CA GLU A 141 6.19 -4.64 8.51
C GLU A 141 4.77 -4.57 9.06
N SER A 142 4.04 -3.53 8.68
CA SER A 142 2.61 -3.43 8.95
C SER A 142 1.89 -2.77 7.79
N VAL A 143 0.66 -3.22 7.55
CA VAL A 143 -0.24 -2.62 6.56
C VAL A 143 -1.64 -2.53 7.14
N ASN A 144 -2.28 -1.41 6.93
CA ASN A 144 -3.67 -1.22 7.31
C ASN A 144 -4.39 -0.37 6.27
N GLY A 145 -5.68 -0.58 6.15
CA GLY A 145 -6.50 0.17 5.21
C GLY A 145 -7.89 0.47 5.76
N ARG A 146 -8.47 1.51 5.22
CA ARG A 146 -9.83 1.96 5.54
C ARG A 146 -10.58 2.25 4.26
N ARG A 147 -11.88 1.94 4.27
CA ARG A 147 -12.76 2.17 3.13
C ARG A 147 -14.01 2.92 3.57
N LEU A 148 -14.34 3.96 2.82
CA LEU A 148 -15.65 4.58 2.86
C LEU A 148 -16.64 3.67 2.14
N VAL A 149 -17.70 3.30 2.80
CA VAL A 149 -18.80 2.52 2.22
C VAL A 149 -20.04 3.39 2.06
N PRO A 150 -20.99 3.02 1.18
CA PRO A 150 -22.26 3.74 1.03
C PRO A 150 -22.96 3.95 2.36
N TRP A 151 -23.68 5.05 2.51
CA TRP A 151 -24.32 5.45 3.77
C TRP A 151 -25.20 4.34 4.37
N GLY A 152 -25.95 3.63 3.54
CA GLY A 152 -26.84 2.54 3.98
C GLY A 152 -26.13 1.28 4.49
N GLN A 153 -24.82 1.15 4.26
CA GLN A 153 -24.01 0.01 4.72
C GLN A 153 -23.19 0.34 5.99
N ARG A 154 -23.26 1.59 6.47
CA ARG A 154 -22.55 2.00 7.68
C ARG A 154 -23.30 1.53 8.92
N PRO A 155 -22.56 1.10 9.97
CA PRO A 155 -23.21 0.76 11.25
C PRO A 155 -23.94 1.97 11.79
N ARG A 156 -25.15 1.74 12.32
CA ARG A 156 -25.92 2.78 13.01
C ARG A 156 -25.20 3.13 14.31
N SER A 157 -25.24 4.41 14.70
CA SER A 157 -24.78 4.80 16.04
C SER A 157 -25.63 4.05 17.05
N GLY A 158 -25.01 3.25 17.88
CA GLY A 158 -25.67 2.78 19.09
C GLY A 158 -26.07 4.00 19.94
N VAL A 159 -27.31 4.06 20.31
CA VAL A 159 -27.84 5.00 21.31
C VAL A 159 -27.32 4.56 22.68
#